data_e48819982be00ecb1432d54cd2f17da5
#
_entry.id   e48819982be00ecb1432d54cd2f17da5
#
_cell.length_a   1.000
_cell.length_b   1.000
_cell.length_c   1.000
_cell.angle_alpha   90.00
_cell.angle_beta   90.00
_cell.angle_gamma   90.00
#
_symmetry.space_group_name_H-M   'P 1'
#
loop_
_entity.id
_entity.type
_entity.pdbx_description
1 polymer ?
#
loop_
_entity_poly.entity_id
_entity_poly.type
_entity_poly.pdbx_seq_one_letter_code
_entity_poly.pdbx_strand_id
1 'polypeptide(L)'
;QIEYDYSVAKAFTFATILFGIIGMTIGVVLAFQLAFPELNYLAGEYGTFSRLRPLHTNGVAFGFALSGIFAGWYYISQRVLKVSLKESPFLMAIAKLHFVLYFITILLAVVTLFMGITTSKEYAELEWPLDILVVVWWVLWGISIFGIIGIRRERTLYISIWYFISTFIAVAMLYLFNNMEVPTYLATGYGSWIHSVSMYSGTNDALVQWWYGHNAVAFVFTTPIIALIYYFLPKESGQNVYSYKLSILAFWGLLFVYLWAGGHHLIYSTVPDWMQTMGSVMSVVLILPSWGSAINMLLTMKG
;
A
#
# COMPACT_ATOMS: atom_id res chain seq x y z
N GLN A 1 19.40 -12.51 -26.34
CA GLN A 1 19.44 -12.18 -24.90
C GLN A 1 18.63 -10.91 -24.67
N ILE A 2 17.77 -10.87 -23.63
CA ILE A 2 16.96 -9.68 -23.30
C ILE A 2 17.82 -8.75 -22.43
N GLU A 3 17.95 -7.50 -22.83
CA GLU A 3 18.59 -6.46 -22.03
C GLU A 3 17.53 -5.70 -21.22
N TYR A 4 17.41 -6.03 -19.94
CA TYR A 4 16.45 -5.41 -19.03
C TYR A 4 16.86 -3.99 -18.62
N ASP A 5 15.88 -3.10 -18.44
CA ASP A 5 16.12 -1.75 -17.91
C ASP A 5 15.70 -1.65 -16.44
N TYR A 6 16.65 -1.33 -15.60
CA TYR A 6 16.43 -1.20 -14.16
C TYR A 6 16.45 0.26 -13.67
N SER A 7 16.44 1.24 -14.57
CA SER A 7 16.53 2.67 -14.19
C SER A 7 15.42 3.07 -13.23
N VAL A 8 14.18 2.71 -13.53
CA VAL A 8 13.01 3.01 -12.69
C VAL A 8 13.04 2.21 -11.39
N ALA A 9 13.41 0.92 -11.43
CA ALA A 9 13.57 0.11 -10.23
C ALA A 9 14.63 0.71 -9.28
N LYS A 10 15.77 1.17 -9.80
CA LYS A 10 16.81 1.85 -9.02
C LYS A 10 16.33 3.17 -8.42
N ALA A 11 15.54 3.97 -9.16
CA ALA A 11 14.97 5.21 -8.65
C ALA A 11 14.02 4.95 -7.46
N PHE A 12 13.14 3.96 -7.56
CA PHE A 12 12.29 3.55 -6.44
C PHE A 12 13.09 2.94 -5.27
N THR A 13 14.17 2.21 -5.53
CA THR A 13 15.07 1.70 -4.47
C THR A 13 15.73 2.86 -3.72
N PHE A 14 16.18 3.90 -4.43
CA PHE A 14 16.69 5.11 -3.80
C PHE A 14 15.63 5.79 -2.91
N ALA A 15 14.39 5.94 -3.42
CA ALA A 15 13.27 6.48 -2.65
C ALA A 15 12.97 5.63 -1.40
N THR A 16 13.04 4.31 -1.51
CA THR A 16 12.89 3.38 -0.38
C THR A 16 13.89 3.69 0.73
N ILE A 17 15.17 3.78 0.39
CA ILE A 17 16.22 4.06 1.38
C ILE A 17 16.02 5.44 2.01
N LEU A 18 15.78 6.47 1.18
CA LEU A 18 15.59 7.84 1.63
C LEU A 18 14.41 7.97 2.60
N PHE A 19 13.24 7.51 2.19
CA PHE A 19 12.02 7.60 3.02
C PHE A 19 12.07 6.65 4.22
N GLY A 20 12.79 5.53 4.12
CA GLY A 20 13.04 4.64 5.24
C GLY A 20 13.85 5.33 6.33
N ILE A 21 14.95 5.98 5.99
CA ILE A 21 15.77 6.73 6.94
C ILE A 21 14.93 7.84 7.60
N ILE A 22 14.24 8.66 6.82
CA ILE A 22 13.45 9.78 7.33
C ILE A 22 12.30 9.27 8.21
N GLY A 23 11.49 8.34 7.70
CA GLY A 23 10.33 7.82 8.41
C GLY A 23 10.68 7.12 9.72
N MET A 24 11.72 6.29 9.74
CA MET A 24 12.18 5.61 10.95
C MET A 24 12.79 6.58 11.96
N THR A 25 13.51 7.61 11.51
CA THR A 25 14.04 8.65 12.40
C THR A 25 12.92 9.41 13.11
N ILE A 26 11.84 9.77 12.39
CA ILE A 26 10.66 10.38 13.00
C ILE A 26 10.03 9.43 14.05
N GLY A 27 9.98 8.13 13.76
CA GLY A 27 9.49 7.12 14.71
C GLY A 27 10.30 7.07 16.01
N VAL A 28 11.62 7.20 15.91
CA VAL A 28 12.50 7.29 17.10
C VAL A 28 12.18 8.55 17.92
N VAL A 29 11.98 9.70 17.26
CA VAL A 29 11.58 10.95 17.94
C VAL A 29 10.24 10.76 18.67
N LEU A 30 9.26 10.14 18.02
CA LEU A 30 7.96 9.84 18.64
C LEU A 30 8.08 8.93 19.86
N ALA A 31 8.94 7.91 19.81
CA ALA A 31 9.20 7.04 20.95
C ALA A 31 9.79 7.82 22.15
N PHE A 32 10.69 8.76 21.88
CA PHE A 32 11.21 9.65 22.93
C PHE A 32 10.14 10.60 23.47
N GLN A 33 9.25 11.14 22.63
CA GLN A 33 8.15 12.00 23.05
C GLN A 33 7.13 11.26 23.95
N LEU A 34 6.96 9.94 23.77
CA LEU A 34 6.15 9.11 24.65
C LEU A 34 6.85 8.83 26.00
N ALA A 35 8.17 8.66 25.97
CA ALA A 35 8.95 8.41 27.18
C ALA A 35 9.21 9.71 27.99
N PHE A 36 9.35 10.83 27.31
CA PHE A 36 9.67 12.14 27.87
C PHE A 36 8.71 13.19 27.28
N PRO A 37 7.52 13.37 27.87
CA PRO A 37 6.46 14.24 27.33
C PRO A 37 6.89 15.71 27.12
N GLU A 38 7.90 16.18 27.85
CA GLU A 38 8.46 17.53 27.73
C GLU A 38 9.02 17.80 26.31
N LEU A 39 9.46 16.76 25.62
CA LEU A 39 9.98 16.90 24.24
C LEU A 39 8.91 17.37 23.24
N ASN A 40 7.63 17.23 23.57
CA ASN A 40 6.54 17.78 22.74
C ASN A 40 6.53 19.31 22.66
N TYR A 41 7.18 19.98 23.59
CA TYR A 41 7.19 21.45 23.63
C TYR A 41 8.44 22.07 23.01
N LEU A 42 9.48 21.28 22.71
CA LEU A 42 10.79 21.80 22.26
C LEU A 42 10.76 22.36 20.83
N ALA A 43 9.91 21.83 19.95
CA ALA A 43 9.85 22.22 18.55
C ALA A 43 8.56 23.01 18.21
N GLY A 44 7.89 23.60 19.20
CA GLY A 44 6.65 24.33 19.04
C GLY A 44 5.51 23.43 18.54
N GLU A 45 4.52 24.02 17.91
CA GLU A 45 3.31 23.30 17.44
C GLU A 45 3.58 22.25 16.37
N TYR A 46 4.60 22.46 15.54
CA TYR A 46 4.93 21.55 14.43
C TYR A 46 5.67 20.30 14.87
N GLY A 47 6.36 20.33 16.01
CA GLY A 47 7.13 19.21 16.52
C GLY A 47 6.38 18.30 17.49
N THR A 48 5.08 18.52 17.71
CA THR A 48 4.28 17.70 18.62
C THR A 48 4.04 16.29 18.09
N PHE A 49 3.82 15.33 19.01
CA PHE A 49 3.48 13.95 18.68
C PHE A 49 2.34 13.84 17.67
N SER A 50 1.29 14.63 17.83
CA SER A 50 0.12 14.63 16.95
C SER A 50 0.44 15.03 15.50
N ARG A 51 1.46 15.87 15.29
CA ARG A 51 1.93 16.27 13.95
C ARG A 51 2.88 15.25 13.35
N LEU A 52 3.80 14.70 14.17
CA LEU A 52 4.83 13.79 13.71
C LEU A 52 4.31 12.37 13.51
N ARG A 53 3.27 11.95 14.26
CA ARG A 53 2.74 10.58 14.15
C ARG A 53 2.20 10.25 12.75
N PRO A 54 1.32 11.06 12.13
CA PRO A 54 0.90 10.84 10.74
C PRO A 54 2.07 10.86 9.75
N LEU A 55 3.05 11.73 9.95
CA LEU A 55 4.26 11.77 9.13
C LEU A 55 5.05 10.46 9.19
N HIS A 56 5.25 9.93 10.39
CA HIS A 56 5.91 8.64 10.57
C HIS A 56 5.13 7.51 9.89
N THR A 57 3.83 7.42 10.17
CA THR A 57 2.99 6.34 9.67
C THR A 57 2.93 6.34 8.15
N ASN A 58 2.63 7.47 7.54
CA ASN A 58 2.56 7.59 6.08
C ASN A 58 3.96 7.49 5.44
N GLY A 59 4.99 8.07 6.08
CA GLY A 59 6.36 8.00 5.59
C GLY A 59 6.89 6.57 5.55
N VAL A 60 6.58 5.75 6.55
CA VAL A 60 6.97 4.34 6.58
C VAL A 60 6.09 3.49 5.67
N ALA A 61 4.78 3.67 5.73
CA ALA A 61 3.86 2.86 4.95
C ALA A 61 3.95 3.17 3.45
N PHE A 62 3.76 4.41 3.09
CA PHE A 62 3.63 4.82 1.70
C PHE A 62 4.93 5.38 1.13
N GLY A 63 5.79 6.00 1.93
CA GLY A 63 7.10 6.44 1.48
C GLY A 63 8.10 5.29 1.36
N PHE A 64 8.36 4.57 2.45
CA PHE A 64 9.37 3.49 2.50
C PHE A 64 8.86 2.18 1.89
N ALA A 65 7.83 1.56 2.45
CA ALA A 65 7.43 0.22 2.05
C ALA A 65 6.87 0.18 0.62
N LEU A 66 5.99 1.11 0.26
CA LEU A 66 5.37 1.13 -1.06
C LEU A 66 6.38 1.44 -2.18
N SER A 67 7.38 2.30 -1.95
CA SER A 67 8.46 2.50 -2.94
C SER A 67 9.28 1.23 -3.15
N GLY A 68 9.53 0.44 -2.09
CA GLY A 68 10.17 -0.87 -2.20
C GLY A 68 9.36 -1.86 -3.03
N ILE A 69 8.04 -1.84 -2.88
CA ILE A 69 7.11 -2.64 -3.67
C ILE A 69 7.15 -2.25 -5.15
N PHE A 70 7.16 -0.95 -5.46
CA PHE A 70 7.29 -0.47 -6.85
C PHE A 70 8.65 -0.82 -7.45
N ALA A 71 9.74 -0.71 -6.68
CA ALA A 71 11.06 -1.18 -7.11
C ALA A 71 11.00 -2.66 -7.49
N GLY A 72 10.39 -3.48 -6.62
CA GLY A 72 10.17 -4.90 -6.87
C GLY A 72 9.34 -5.17 -8.12
N TRP A 73 8.24 -4.45 -8.32
CA TRP A 73 7.43 -4.57 -9.54
C TRP A 73 8.25 -4.32 -10.80
N TYR A 74 8.94 -3.17 -10.90
CA TYR A 74 9.72 -2.81 -12.09
C TYR A 74 10.94 -3.70 -12.32
N TYR A 75 11.41 -4.41 -11.31
CA TYR A 75 12.45 -5.42 -11.44
C TYR A 75 11.89 -6.79 -11.84
N ILE A 76 10.90 -7.31 -11.11
CA ILE A 76 10.38 -8.66 -11.24
C ILE A 76 9.58 -8.83 -12.54
N SER A 77 8.71 -7.87 -12.87
CA SER A 77 7.84 -7.96 -14.04
C SER A 77 8.60 -8.19 -15.32
N GLN A 78 9.67 -7.43 -15.56
CA GLN A 78 10.50 -7.61 -16.76
C GLN A 78 11.09 -9.00 -16.85
N ARG A 79 11.59 -9.55 -15.73
CA ARG A 79 12.26 -10.84 -15.69
C ARG A 79 11.30 -12.01 -15.82
N VAL A 80 10.20 -11.98 -15.09
CA VAL A 80 9.18 -13.04 -15.08
C VAL A 80 8.41 -13.08 -16.40
N LEU A 81 8.10 -11.90 -16.96
CA LEU A 81 7.36 -11.78 -18.21
C LEU A 81 8.27 -11.81 -19.47
N LYS A 82 9.59 -11.87 -19.27
CA LYS A 82 10.61 -11.93 -20.32
C LYS A 82 10.49 -10.79 -21.33
N VAL A 83 10.34 -9.57 -20.84
CA VAL A 83 10.19 -8.35 -21.64
C VAL A 83 10.94 -7.18 -21.00
N SER A 84 11.54 -6.32 -21.79
CA SER A 84 12.23 -5.13 -21.29
C SER A 84 11.36 -3.87 -21.44
N LEU A 85 11.42 -2.97 -20.47
CA LEU A 85 10.81 -1.64 -20.60
C LEU A 85 11.37 -0.84 -21.78
N LYS A 86 12.63 -1.11 -22.19
CA LYS A 86 13.22 -0.50 -23.40
C LYS A 86 12.47 -0.83 -24.68
N GLU A 87 11.72 -1.92 -24.71
CA GLU A 87 10.96 -2.36 -25.90
C GLU A 87 9.72 -1.47 -26.17
N SER A 88 9.29 -0.68 -25.17
CA SER A 88 8.17 0.25 -25.31
C SER A 88 8.54 1.63 -24.75
N PRO A 89 8.89 2.61 -25.61
CA PRO A 89 9.13 3.98 -25.17
C PRO A 89 7.95 4.57 -24.40
N PHE A 90 6.72 4.20 -24.76
CA PHE A 90 5.50 4.62 -24.05
C PHE A 90 5.50 4.08 -22.60
N LEU A 91 5.69 2.79 -22.41
CA LEU A 91 5.69 2.19 -21.06
C LEU A 91 6.86 2.71 -20.20
N MET A 92 8.00 2.98 -20.83
CA MET A 92 9.13 3.61 -20.16
C MET A 92 8.79 5.04 -19.69
N ALA A 93 8.12 5.83 -20.53
CA ALA A 93 7.68 7.18 -20.16
C ALA A 93 6.65 7.14 -19.01
N ILE A 94 5.66 6.24 -19.10
CA ILE A 94 4.67 6.00 -18.02
C ILE A 94 5.36 5.61 -16.71
N ALA A 95 6.33 4.68 -16.74
CA ALA A 95 7.04 4.24 -15.55
C ALA A 95 7.86 5.36 -14.89
N LYS A 96 8.51 6.23 -15.70
CA LYS A 96 9.21 7.41 -15.20
C LYS A 96 8.26 8.45 -14.64
N LEU A 97 7.15 8.72 -15.31
CA LEU A 97 6.14 9.67 -14.85
C LEU A 97 5.50 9.18 -13.53
N HIS A 98 5.21 7.87 -13.42
CA HIS A 98 4.76 7.26 -12.17
C HIS A 98 5.73 7.56 -11.02
N PHE A 99 7.03 7.33 -11.21
CA PHE A 99 8.03 7.63 -10.19
C PHE A 99 8.03 9.12 -9.81
N VAL A 100 8.03 10.02 -10.78
CA VAL A 100 8.10 11.47 -10.53
C VAL A 100 6.88 11.95 -9.76
N LEU A 101 5.67 11.58 -10.21
CA LEU A 101 4.44 12.02 -9.53
C LEU A 101 4.30 11.39 -8.14
N TYR A 102 4.63 10.11 -7.99
CA TYR A 102 4.68 9.47 -6.68
C TYR A 102 5.63 10.20 -5.73
N PHE A 103 6.87 10.47 -6.16
CA PHE A 103 7.87 11.12 -5.33
C PHE A 103 7.46 12.54 -4.91
N ILE A 104 6.91 13.32 -5.85
CA ILE A 104 6.37 14.65 -5.56
C ILE A 104 5.20 14.55 -4.57
N THR A 105 4.29 13.59 -4.74
CA THR A 105 3.16 13.41 -3.83
C THR A 105 3.63 13.11 -2.40
N ILE A 106 4.63 12.26 -2.22
CA ILE A 106 5.19 11.98 -0.88
C ILE A 106 5.82 13.26 -0.27
N LEU A 107 6.54 14.06 -1.04
CA LEU A 107 7.09 15.32 -0.54
C LEU A 107 5.98 16.31 -0.13
N LEU A 108 4.93 16.43 -0.94
CA LEU A 108 3.77 17.28 -0.60
C LEU A 108 3.03 16.75 0.63
N ALA A 109 2.88 15.43 0.77
CA ALA A 109 2.30 14.81 1.96
C ALA A 109 3.10 15.14 3.22
N VAL A 110 4.45 15.10 3.14
CA VAL A 110 5.29 15.53 4.27
C VAL A 110 4.98 16.98 4.68
N VAL A 111 4.87 17.89 3.72
CA VAL A 111 4.59 19.31 4.00
C VAL A 111 3.19 19.49 4.61
N THR A 112 2.17 18.92 3.98
CA THR A 112 0.77 19.12 4.42
C THR A 112 0.51 18.51 5.80
N LEU A 113 0.98 17.30 6.05
CA LEU A 113 0.83 16.63 7.34
C LEU A 113 1.60 17.37 8.44
N PHE A 114 2.82 17.86 8.16
CA PHE A 114 3.59 18.68 9.10
C PHE A 114 2.86 19.98 9.44
N MET A 115 2.24 20.64 8.47
CA MET A 115 1.41 21.82 8.67
C MET A 115 0.06 21.51 9.33
N GLY A 116 -0.35 20.26 9.44
CA GLY A 116 -1.62 19.79 9.97
C GLY A 116 -2.79 19.97 9.01
N ILE A 117 -2.49 20.03 7.73
CA ILE A 117 -3.50 19.94 6.66
C ILE A 117 -3.73 18.45 6.43
N THR A 118 -4.76 17.91 7.07
CA THR A 118 -4.98 16.46 7.17
C THR A 118 -6.43 16.16 7.49
N THR A 119 -6.92 15.03 6.99
CA THR A 119 -8.19 14.44 7.41
C THR A 119 -8.03 13.60 8.68
N SER A 120 -9.11 13.05 9.20
CA SER A 120 -9.10 12.11 10.34
C SER A 120 -9.06 10.63 9.92
N LYS A 121 -8.90 10.35 8.63
CA LYS A 121 -8.87 8.98 8.09
C LYS A 121 -7.53 8.33 8.38
N GLU A 122 -7.51 7.25 9.13
CA GLU A 122 -6.30 6.47 9.45
C GLU A 122 -5.72 5.84 8.19
N TYR A 123 -4.43 6.04 7.91
CA TYR A 123 -3.71 5.64 6.69
C TYR A 123 -4.24 6.28 5.39
N ALA A 124 -5.04 7.33 5.50
CA ALA A 124 -5.59 8.10 4.39
C ALA A 124 -5.79 9.56 4.84
N GLU A 125 -4.79 10.08 5.55
CA GLU A 125 -4.83 11.39 6.19
C GLU A 125 -4.68 12.56 5.21
N LEU A 126 -4.42 12.30 3.93
CA LEU A 126 -4.26 13.36 2.93
C LEU A 126 -5.60 14.03 2.63
N GLU A 127 -5.55 15.30 2.27
CA GLU A 127 -6.71 16.04 1.79
C GLU A 127 -6.92 15.82 0.29
N TRP A 128 -8.14 15.99 -0.19
CA TRP A 128 -8.59 15.67 -1.54
C TRP A 128 -7.66 16.11 -2.70
N PRO A 129 -6.93 17.25 -2.65
CA PRO A 129 -6.04 17.60 -3.77
C PRO A 129 -4.87 16.61 -3.92
N LEU A 130 -4.36 16.08 -2.80
CA LEU A 130 -3.32 15.08 -2.83
C LEU A 130 -3.88 13.69 -3.15
N ASP A 131 -5.10 13.39 -2.74
CA ASP A 131 -5.79 12.15 -3.11
C ASP A 131 -5.94 12.01 -4.62
N ILE A 132 -6.23 13.11 -5.31
CA ILE A 132 -6.25 13.12 -6.79
C ILE A 132 -4.87 12.75 -7.34
N LEU A 133 -3.78 13.29 -6.80
CA LEU A 133 -2.43 12.90 -7.23
C LEU A 133 -2.14 11.44 -6.95
N VAL A 134 -2.58 10.91 -5.81
CA VAL A 134 -2.49 9.47 -5.48
C VAL A 134 -3.21 8.63 -6.55
N VAL A 135 -4.42 8.98 -6.89
CA VAL A 135 -5.19 8.29 -7.94
C VAL A 135 -4.46 8.36 -9.29
N VAL A 136 -3.92 9.52 -9.65
CA VAL A 136 -3.22 9.69 -10.94
C VAL A 136 -2.02 8.77 -11.05
N TRP A 137 -1.09 8.80 -10.07
CA TRP A 137 0.08 7.92 -10.16
C TRP A 137 -0.26 6.44 -9.95
N TRP A 138 -1.36 6.11 -9.22
CA TRP A 138 -1.86 4.74 -9.14
C TRP A 138 -2.34 4.22 -10.50
N VAL A 139 -3.08 5.05 -11.24
CA VAL A 139 -3.49 4.73 -12.62
C VAL A 139 -2.28 4.53 -13.53
N LEU A 140 -1.24 5.37 -13.43
CA LEU A 140 -0.01 5.18 -14.20
C LEU A 140 0.67 3.85 -13.87
N TRP A 141 0.66 3.44 -12.60
CA TRP A 141 1.16 2.12 -12.22
C TRP A 141 0.31 1.00 -12.85
N GLY A 142 -1.01 1.14 -12.86
CA GLY A 142 -1.92 0.21 -13.54
C GLY A 142 -1.64 0.09 -15.05
N ILE A 143 -1.43 1.22 -15.73
CA ILE A 143 -1.03 1.23 -17.14
C ILE A 143 0.29 0.48 -17.33
N SER A 144 1.24 0.66 -16.41
CA SER A 144 2.50 -0.09 -16.42
C SER A 144 2.27 -1.60 -16.21
N ILE A 145 1.41 -2.00 -15.24
CA ILE A 145 1.10 -3.40 -14.97
C ILE A 145 0.53 -4.07 -16.22
N PHE A 146 -0.59 -3.57 -16.71
CA PHE A 146 -1.29 -4.20 -17.82
C PHE A 146 -0.55 -4.02 -19.15
N GLY A 147 0.17 -2.92 -19.33
CA GLY A 147 1.01 -2.69 -20.50
C GLY A 147 2.17 -3.68 -20.60
N ILE A 148 2.91 -3.89 -19.52
CA ILE A 148 4.01 -4.88 -19.49
C ILE A 148 3.46 -6.30 -19.69
N ILE A 149 2.32 -6.62 -19.07
CA ILE A 149 1.64 -7.91 -19.27
C ILE A 149 1.21 -8.06 -20.74
N GLY A 150 0.74 -6.98 -21.39
CA GLY A 150 0.29 -6.99 -22.78
C GLY A 150 1.38 -7.33 -23.78
N ILE A 151 2.62 -6.90 -23.54
CA ILE A 151 3.77 -7.15 -24.42
C ILE A 151 4.65 -8.33 -23.99
N ARG A 152 4.21 -9.13 -22.99
CA ARG A 152 4.96 -10.23 -22.44
C ARG A 152 5.30 -11.32 -23.47
N ARG A 153 6.42 -11.97 -23.29
CA ARG A 153 6.82 -13.15 -24.05
C ARG A 153 6.51 -14.46 -23.31
N GLU A 154 6.37 -14.40 -21.96
CA GLU A 154 5.95 -15.55 -21.17
C GLU A 154 4.43 -15.71 -21.25
N ARG A 155 3.95 -16.90 -21.61
CA ARG A 155 2.50 -17.14 -21.78
C ARG A 155 1.75 -17.18 -20.45
N THR A 156 2.34 -17.85 -19.47
CA THR A 156 1.75 -18.04 -18.15
C THR A 156 2.11 -16.89 -17.21
N LEU A 157 1.17 -16.44 -16.42
CA LEU A 157 1.44 -15.47 -15.37
C LEU A 157 1.87 -16.21 -14.11
N TYR A 158 3.11 -15.97 -13.68
CA TYR A 158 3.63 -16.49 -12.43
C TYR A 158 2.90 -15.86 -11.23
N ILE A 159 2.78 -16.59 -10.13
CA ILE A 159 2.00 -16.19 -8.95
C ILE A 159 2.36 -14.80 -8.40
N SER A 160 3.61 -14.35 -8.49
CA SER A 160 4.01 -12.99 -8.11
C SER A 160 3.23 -11.93 -8.88
N ILE A 161 2.99 -12.15 -10.18
CA ILE A 161 2.23 -11.20 -11.02
C ILE A 161 0.76 -11.13 -10.58
N TRP A 162 0.17 -12.27 -10.18
CA TRP A 162 -1.19 -12.30 -9.65
C TRP A 162 -1.34 -11.42 -8.40
N TYR A 163 -0.39 -11.52 -7.47
CA TYR A 163 -0.37 -10.70 -6.27
C TYR A 163 -0.23 -9.20 -6.57
N PHE A 164 0.61 -8.80 -7.55
CA PHE A 164 0.69 -7.39 -7.95
C PHE A 164 -0.62 -6.89 -8.61
N ILE A 165 -1.27 -7.70 -9.46
CA ILE A 165 -2.57 -7.36 -10.04
C ILE A 165 -3.62 -7.19 -8.93
N SER A 166 -3.68 -8.11 -7.96
CA SER A 166 -4.63 -8.02 -6.85
C SER A 166 -4.39 -6.80 -5.99
N THR A 167 -3.11 -6.45 -5.72
CA THR A 167 -2.73 -5.22 -5.04
C THR A 167 -3.28 -3.99 -5.77
N PHE A 168 -3.04 -3.91 -7.08
CA PHE A 168 -3.50 -2.78 -7.88
C PHE A 168 -5.01 -2.60 -7.82
N ILE A 169 -5.77 -3.66 -8.08
CA ILE A 169 -7.23 -3.61 -8.15
C ILE A 169 -7.85 -3.33 -6.76
N ALA A 170 -7.40 -4.06 -5.74
CA ALA A 170 -7.97 -3.92 -4.41
C ALA A 170 -7.72 -2.54 -3.82
N VAL A 171 -6.48 -2.05 -3.88
CA VAL A 171 -6.14 -0.73 -3.31
C VAL A 171 -6.84 0.40 -4.05
N ALA A 172 -6.99 0.31 -5.39
CA ALA A 172 -7.76 1.30 -6.15
C ALA A 172 -9.20 1.41 -5.61
N MET A 173 -9.88 0.28 -5.43
CA MET A 173 -11.24 0.26 -4.89
C MET A 173 -11.30 0.76 -3.45
N LEU A 174 -10.42 0.26 -2.59
CA LEU A 174 -10.37 0.63 -1.18
C LEU A 174 -10.15 2.13 -0.98
N TYR A 175 -9.16 2.69 -1.68
CA TYR A 175 -8.80 4.10 -1.56
C TYR A 175 -9.89 5.01 -2.07
N LEU A 176 -10.45 4.73 -3.26
CA LEU A 176 -11.52 5.52 -3.84
C LEU A 176 -12.74 5.59 -2.91
N PHE A 177 -13.21 4.45 -2.39
CA PHE A 177 -14.36 4.45 -1.50
C PHE A 177 -14.08 5.11 -0.15
N ASN A 178 -12.90 4.90 0.44
CA ASN A 178 -12.58 5.50 1.73
C ASN A 178 -12.43 7.03 1.65
N ASN A 179 -11.85 7.53 0.56
CA ASN A 179 -11.55 8.96 0.36
C ASN A 179 -12.63 9.67 -0.46
N MET A 180 -13.89 9.22 -0.37
CA MET A 180 -15.02 9.97 -0.89
C MET A 180 -15.31 11.16 0.02
N GLU A 181 -14.84 12.32 -0.39
CA GLU A 181 -14.82 13.55 0.39
C GLU A 181 -15.38 14.74 -0.41
N VAL A 182 -15.84 15.74 0.28
CA VAL A 182 -16.31 17.01 -0.31
C VAL A 182 -15.56 18.17 0.36
N PRO A 183 -14.99 19.12 -0.40
CA PRO A 183 -14.40 20.31 0.18
C PRO A 183 -15.36 21.00 1.16
N THR A 184 -14.86 21.39 2.31
CA THR A 184 -15.69 21.95 3.40
C THR A 184 -16.53 23.13 2.92
N TYR A 185 -15.96 23.99 2.05
CA TYR A 185 -16.69 25.11 1.48
C TYR A 185 -17.91 24.68 0.64
N LEU A 186 -17.79 23.61 -0.15
CA LEU A 186 -18.92 23.09 -0.96
C LEU A 186 -19.98 22.43 -0.07
N ALA A 187 -19.56 21.78 1.02
CA ALA A 187 -20.47 21.10 1.93
C ALA A 187 -21.31 22.05 2.79
N THR A 188 -20.73 23.20 3.20
CA THR A 188 -21.30 24.09 4.23
C THR A 188 -21.55 25.52 3.78
N GLY A 189 -21.01 25.92 2.62
CA GLY A 189 -21.03 27.31 2.14
C GLY A 189 -20.00 28.22 2.81
N TYR A 190 -19.21 27.74 3.75
CA TYR A 190 -18.11 28.45 4.41
C TYR A 190 -16.94 27.52 4.71
N GLY A 191 -15.82 28.06 5.16
CA GLY A 191 -14.63 27.26 5.50
C GLY A 191 -13.60 27.19 4.37
N SER A 192 -12.87 26.10 4.29
CA SER A 192 -11.73 25.92 3.39
C SER A 192 -12.07 25.15 2.13
N TRP A 193 -11.40 25.49 1.02
CA TRP A 193 -11.39 24.67 -0.19
C TRP A 193 -10.40 23.50 -0.10
N ILE A 194 -9.40 23.60 0.76
CA ILE A 194 -8.38 22.56 0.91
C ILE A 194 -8.89 21.45 1.85
N HIS A 195 -9.51 21.85 2.97
CA HIS A 195 -10.06 20.89 3.92
C HIS A 195 -11.37 20.30 3.41
N SER A 196 -11.53 19.02 3.64
CA SER A 196 -12.67 18.22 3.21
C SER A 196 -13.42 17.59 4.39
N VAL A 197 -14.61 17.12 4.13
CA VAL A 197 -15.42 16.31 5.03
C VAL A 197 -15.80 15.02 4.31
N SER A 198 -15.83 13.92 5.05
CA SER A 198 -16.24 12.62 4.52
C SER A 198 -17.69 12.67 4.01
N MET A 199 -17.97 11.97 2.90
CA MET A 199 -19.34 11.74 2.43
C MET A 199 -20.11 10.76 3.32
N TYR A 200 -19.42 10.06 4.20
CA TYR A 200 -20.01 9.14 5.17
C TYR A 200 -20.07 9.81 6.55
N SER A 201 -20.97 9.31 7.41
CA SER A 201 -21.12 9.83 8.76
C SER A 201 -21.36 8.73 9.79
N GLY A 202 -20.94 8.99 11.02
CA GLY A 202 -21.15 8.09 12.15
C GLY A 202 -20.63 6.68 11.92
N THR A 203 -21.46 5.70 12.20
CA THR A 203 -21.12 4.27 12.08
C THR A 203 -20.71 3.88 10.65
N ASN A 204 -21.33 4.48 9.62
CA ASN A 204 -20.97 4.18 8.23
C ASN A 204 -19.57 4.68 7.89
N ASP A 205 -19.17 5.85 8.41
CA ASP A 205 -17.81 6.35 8.22
C ASP A 205 -16.78 5.44 8.89
N ALA A 206 -17.05 4.99 10.11
CA ALA A 206 -16.22 4.03 10.82
C ALA A 206 -16.09 2.68 10.07
N LEU A 207 -17.19 2.18 9.51
CA LEU A 207 -17.19 0.95 8.71
C LEU A 207 -16.34 1.07 7.44
N VAL A 208 -16.51 2.16 6.69
CA VAL A 208 -15.74 2.41 5.47
C VAL A 208 -14.27 2.62 5.81
N GLN A 209 -13.97 3.40 6.86
CA GLN A 209 -12.62 3.63 7.36
C GLN A 209 -11.91 2.31 7.68
N TRP A 210 -12.54 1.41 8.42
CA TRP A 210 -11.88 0.17 8.86
C TRP A 210 -11.98 -0.96 7.84
N TRP A 211 -12.95 -0.91 6.91
CA TRP A 211 -12.87 -1.71 5.70
C TRP A 211 -11.62 -1.33 4.88
N TYR A 212 -11.34 -0.03 4.71
CA TYR A 212 -10.11 0.46 4.09
C TYR A 212 -8.88 0.11 4.94
N GLY A 213 -8.83 0.52 6.21
CA GLY A 213 -7.62 0.40 7.03
C GLY A 213 -7.15 -1.05 7.19
N HIS A 214 -8.06 -1.98 7.46
CA HIS A 214 -7.77 -3.40 7.52
C HIS A 214 -7.27 -3.95 6.17
N ASN A 215 -7.99 -3.63 5.11
CA ASN A 215 -7.63 -4.12 3.78
C ASN A 215 -6.42 -3.41 3.16
N ALA A 216 -6.11 -2.18 3.56
CA ALA A 216 -4.87 -1.53 3.17
C ALA A 216 -3.66 -2.32 3.68
N VAL A 217 -3.66 -2.80 4.92
CA VAL A 217 -2.60 -3.69 5.44
C VAL A 217 -2.51 -4.97 4.61
N ALA A 218 -3.64 -5.54 4.18
CA ALA A 218 -3.66 -6.72 3.32
C ALA A 218 -3.06 -6.46 1.94
N PHE A 219 -3.52 -5.42 1.27
CA PHE A 219 -3.27 -5.23 -0.16
C PHE A 219 -2.14 -4.23 -0.48
N VAL A 220 -1.73 -3.38 0.47
CA VAL A 220 -0.51 -2.57 0.33
C VAL A 220 0.71 -3.31 0.87
N PHE A 221 0.55 -4.15 1.91
CA PHE A 221 1.70 -4.84 2.52
C PHE A 221 1.70 -6.34 2.24
N THR A 222 0.67 -7.09 2.64
CA THR A 222 0.73 -8.55 2.60
C THR A 222 0.83 -9.07 1.18
N THR A 223 -0.06 -8.69 0.27
CA THR A 223 -0.09 -9.26 -1.08
C THR A 223 1.16 -8.93 -1.90
N PRO A 224 1.65 -7.67 -1.96
CA PRO A 224 2.84 -7.38 -2.76
C PRO A 224 4.14 -7.88 -2.11
N ILE A 225 4.22 -7.97 -0.77
CA ILE A 225 5.36 -8.58 -0.10
C ILE A 225 5.41 -10.08 -0.42
N ILE A 226 4.28 -10.77 -0.41
CA ILE A 226 4.20 -12.17 -0.85
C ILE A 226 4.63 -12.30 -2.32
N ALA A 227 4.27 -11.35 -3.19
CA ALA A 227 4.75 -11.32 -4.56
C ALA A 227 6.29 -11.28 -4.65
N LEU A 228 6.92 -10.43 -3.82
CA LEU A 228 8.39 -10.35 -3.73
C LEU A 228 8.98 -11.68 -3.22
N ILE A 229 8.40 -12.25 -2.17
CA ILE A 229 8.88 -13.51 -1.60
C ILE A 229 8.79 -14.65 -2.63
N TYR A 230 7.68 -14.79 -3.36
CA TYR A 230 7.54 -15.81 -4.41
C TYR A 230 8.55 -15.67 -5.53
N TYR A 231 9.11 -14.49 -5.76
CA TYR A 231 10.18 -14.32 -6.73
C TYR A 231 11.56 -14.56 -6.12
N PHE A 232 11.87 -13.88 -5.01
CA PHE A 232 13.23 -13.91 -4.47
C PHE A 232 13.55 -15.19 -3.73
N LEU A 233 12.61 -15.76 -2.99
CA LEU A 233 12.87 -16.96 -2.18
C LEU A 233 13.29 -18.17 -3.02
N PRO A 234 12.54 -18.58 -4.06
CA PRO A 234 12.97 -19.68 -4.93
C PRO A 234 14.30 -19.40 -5.65
N LYS A 235 14.49 -18.14 -6.04
CA LYS A 235 15.71 -17.73 -6.75
C LYS A 235 16.95 -17.80 -5.87
N GLU A 236 16.88 -17.30 -4.64
CA GLU A 236 18.02 -17.25 -3.72
C GLU A 236 18.30 -18.62 -3.06
N SER A 237 17.25 -19.41 -2.81
CA SER A 237 17.42 -20.79 -2.32
C SER A 237 17.85 -21.78 -3.40
N GLY A 238 17.72 -21.42 -4.68
CA GLY A 238 17.96 -22.33 -5.81
C GLY A 238 16.92 -23.45 -5.94
N GLN A 239 15.78 -23.33 -5.26
CA GLN A 239 14.73 -24.34 -5.19
C GLN A 239 13.47 -23.90 -5.96
N ASN A 240 12.71 -24.86 -6.45
CA ASN A 240 11.38 -24.60 -6.98
C ASN A 240 10.38 -24.37 -5.83
N VAL A 241 9.32 -23.61 -6.09
CA VAL A 241 8.20 -23.47 -5.13
C VAL A 241 7.68 -24.87 -4.78
N TYR A 242 7.66 -25.19 -3.48
CA TYR A 242 7.27 -26.51 -2.95
C TYR A 242 5.92 -26.98 -3.51
N SER A 243 4.91 -26.12 -3.46
CA SER A 243 3.60 -26.46 -4.01
C SER A 243 2.94 -25.27 -4.70
N TYR A 244 2.91 -25.29 -6.03
CA TYR A 244 2.21 -24.26 -6.80
C TYR A 244 0.68 -24.29 -6.59
N LYS A 245 0.10 -25.48 -6.34
CA LYS A 245 -1.32 -25.62 -5.99
C LYS A 245 -1.64 -24.91 -4.66
N LEU A 246 -0.77 -25.08 -3.67
CA LEU A 246 -0.92 -24.41 -2.37
C LEU A 246 -0.79 -22.88 -2.53
N SER A 247 0.09 -22.40 -3.43
CA SER A 247 0.18 -20.98 -3.76
C SER A 247 -1.13 -20.41 -4.30
N ILE A 248 -1.81 -21.14 -5.19
CA ILE A 248 -3.10 -20.73 -5.77
C ILE A 248 -4.20 -20.71 -4.69
N LEU A 249 -4.28 -21.75 -3.86
CA LEU A 249 -5.25 -21.83 -2.77
C LEU A 249 -5.05 -20.71 -1.75
N ALA A 250 -3.79 -20.45 -1.38
CA ALA A 250 -3.46 -19.37 -0.46
C ALA A 250 -3.77 -17.99 -1.06
N PHE A 251 -3.50 -17.78 -2.35
CA PHE A 251 -3.84 -16.53 -3.06
C PHE A 251 -5.34 -16.22 -2.99
N TRP A 252 -6.17 -17.12 -3.48
CA TRP A 252 -7.61 -16.90 -3.49
C TRP A 252 -8.22 -16.86 -2.10
N GLY A 253 -7.73 -17.70 -1.19
CA GLY A 253 -8.14 -17.69 0.21
C GLY A 253 -7.84 -16.37 0.90
N LEU A 254 -6.63 -15.82 0.71
CA LEU A 254 -6.27 -14.50 1.24
C LEU A 254 -7.18 -13.41 0.67
N LEU A 255 -7.31 -13.31 -0.64
CA LEU A 255 -8.10 -12.27 -1.28
C LEU A 255 -9.55 -12.27 -0.79
N PHE A 256 -10.18 -13.44 -0.79
CA PHE A 256 -11.58 -13.54 -0.44
C PHE A 256 -11.84 -13.27 1.04
N VAL A 257 -11.05 -13.89 1.93
CA VAL A 257 -11.31 -13.83 3.37
C VAL A 257 -10.91 -12.48 3.96
N TYR A 258 -9.81 -11.91 3.49
CA TYR A 258 -9.30 -10.65 4.01
C TYR A 258 -10.31 -9.50 3.87
N LEU A 259 -11.02 -9.43 2.72
CA LEU A 259 -11.98 -8.36 2.45
C LEU A 259 -13.10 -8.24 3.50
N TRP A 260 -13.41 -9.32 4.20
CA TRP A 260 -14.52 -9.38 5.17
C TRP A 260 -14.04 -9.27 6.62
N ALA A 261 -12.75 -9.40 6.88
CA ALA A 261 -12.23 -9.43 8.24
C ALA A 261 -12.22 -8.06 8.94
N GLY A 262 -12.31 -6.95 8.19
CA GLY A 262 -12.17 -5.58 8.73
C GLY A 262 -13.15 -5.21 9.84
N GLY A 263 -14.31 -5.85 9.91
CA GLY A 263 -15.27 -5.65 11.00
C GLY A 263 -14.72 -5.94 12.40
N HIS A 264 -13.63 -6.69 12.52
CA HIS A 264 -12.98 -6.97 13.81
C HIS A 264 -12.35 -5.72 14.48
N HIS A 265 -12.12 -4.66 13.75
CA HIS A 265 -11.67 -3.38 14.31
C HIS A 265 -12.77 -2.63 15.08
N LEU A 266 -14.02 -3.03 14.89
CA LEU A 266 -15.20 -2.35 15.43
C LEU A 266 -16.03 -3.26 16.37
N ILE A 267 -15.39 -4.27 16.97
CA ILE A 267 -16.03 -5.14 17.97
C ILE A 267 -16.37 -4.29 19.21
N TYR A 268 -17.56 -4.55 19.79
CA TYR A 268 -18.13 -3.80 20.91
C TYR A 268 -18.47 -2.33 20.60
N SER A 269 -18.62 -2.00 19.33
CA SER A 269 -19.10 -0.69 18.86
C SER A 269 -20.58 -0.74 18.46
N THR A 270 -21.08 0.37 17.91
CA THR A 270 -22.48 0.51 17.45
C THR A 270 -22.73 -0.11 16.07
N VAL A 271 -21.76 -0.79 15.47
CA VAL A 271 -21.99 -1.49 14.19
C VAL A 271 -22.86 -2.73 14.41
N PRO A 272 -23.64 -3.16 13.40
CA PRO A 272 -24.50 -4.33 13.50
C PRO A 272 -23.74 -5.62 13.92
N ASP A 273 -24.35 -6.43 14.76
CA ASP A 273 -23.74 -7.65 15.30
C ASP A 273 -23.27 -8.62 14.22
N TRP A 274 -24.03 -8.74 13.10
CA TRP A 274 -23.62 -9.60 12.00
C TRP A 274 -22.27 -9.17 11.38
N MET A 275 -21.98 -7.87 11.33
CA MET A 275 -20.71 -7.34 10.81
C MET A 275 -19.55 -7.65 11.78
N GLN A 276 -19.77 -7.50 13.09
CA GLN A 276 -18.79 -7.85 14.11
C GLN A 276 -18.49 -9.36 14.09
N THR A 277 -19.53 -10.17 13.97
CA THR A 277 -19.42 -11.64 13.84
C THR A 277 -18.67 -12.03 12.57
N MET A 278 -19.04 -11.45 11.43
CA MET A 278 -18.36 -11.68 10.14
C MET A 278 -16.87 -11.34 10.26
N GLY A 279 -16.54 -10.16 10.78
CA GLY A 279 -15.16 -9.74 10.97
C GLY A 279 -14.36 -10.72 11.84
N SER A 280 -14.94 -11.18 12.93
CA SER A 280 -14.30 -12.12 13.85
C SER A 280 -14.10 -13.50 13.22
N VAL A 281 -15.15 -14.06 12.59
CA VAL A 281 -15.09 -15.37 11.93
C VAL A 281 -14.07 -15.36 10.78
N MET A 282 -14.09 -14.34 9.92
CA MET A 282 -13.14 -14.25 8.81
C MET A 282 -11.72 -14.05 9.27
N SER A 283 -11.48 -13.36 10.41
CA SER A 283 -10.16 -13.27 11.03
C SER A 283 -9.61 -14.63 11.43
N VAL A 284 -10.46 -15.52 11.96
CA VAL A 284 -10.05 -16.90 12.28
C VAL A 284 -9.81 -17.71 11.02
N VAL A 285 -10.67 -17.58 10.01
CA VAL A 285 -10.54 -18.29 8.72
C VAL A 285 -9.26 -17.88 7.98
N LEU A 286 -8.76 -16.64 8.17
CA LEU A 286 -7.49 -16.18 7.61
C LEU A 286 -6.27 -17.03 8.02
N ILE A 287 -6.35 -17.79 9.10
CA ILE A 287 -5.30 -18.72 9.50
C ILE A 287 -4.98 -19.69 8.36
N LEU A 288 -5.97 -20.20 7.65
CA LEU A 288 -5.78 -21.21 6.60
C LEU A 288 -4.91 -20.72 5.44
N PRO A 289 -5.25 -19.63 4.72
CA PRO A 289 -4.42 -19.15 3.62
C PRO A 289 -3.08 -18.56 4.09
N SER A 290 -3.03 -17.95 5.28
CA SER A 290 -1.79 -17.39 5.83
C SER A 290 -0.79 -18.49 6.16
N TRP A 291 -1.21 -19.51 6.87
CA TRP A 291 -0.36 -20.69 7.16
C TRP A 291 -0.03 -21.48 5.90
N GLY A 292 -0.98 -21.58 4.94
CA GLY A 292 -0.72 -22.17 3.64
C GLY A 292 0.44 -21.48 2.91
N SER A 293 0.46 -20.14 2.91
CA SER A 293 1.57 -19.37 2.34
C SER A 293 2.86 -19.59 3.13
N ALA A 294 2.84 -19.50 4.46
CA ALA A 294 4.03 -19.63 5.31
C ALA A 294 4.65 -21.02 5.18
N ILE A 295 3.84 -22.08 5.26
CA ILE A 295 4.31 -23.48 5.10
C ILE A 295 4.92 -23.68 3.72
N ASN A 296 4.27 -23.18 2.67
CA ASN A 296 4.78 -23.29 1.30
C ASN A 296 6.17 -22.63 1.15
N MET A 297 6.36 -21.47 1.76
CA MET A 297 7.63 -20.75 1.74
C MET A 297 8.71 -21.49 2.55
N LEU A 298 8.38 -21.94 3.77
CA LEU A 298 9.31 -22.70 4.62
C LEU A 298 9.78 -24.01 3.96
N LEU A 299 8.85 -24.75 3.35
CA LEU A 299 9.17 -25.98 2.63
C LEU A 299 9.95 -25.72 1.33
N THR A 300 9.72 -24.58 0.68
CA THR A 300 10.55 -24.15 -0.47
C THR A 300 12.01 -23.94 -0.07
N MET A 301 12.28 -23.39 1.13
CA MET A 301 13.65 -23.20 1.61
C MET A 301 14.33 -24.51 2.01
N LYS A 302 13.57 -25.52 2.38
CA LYS A 302 14.13 -26.80 2.82
C LYS A 302 14.64 -27.67 1.68
N GLY A 303 14.10 -27.52 0.47
CA GLY A 303 14.44 -28.31 -0.72
C GLY A 303 13.63 -29.58 -0.80
#